data_408047998d341b76c258ecf26ff521e9
#
_entry.id   408047998d341b76c258ecf26ff521e9
#
_cell.length_a   1.000
_cell.length_b   1.000
_cell.length_c   1.000
_cell.angle_alpha   90.00
_cell.angle_beta   90.00
_cell.angle_gamma   90.00
#
_symmetry.space_group_name_H-M   'P 1'
#
loop_
_entity.id
_entity.type
_entity.pdbx_description
1 polymer ?
#
loop_
_entity_poly.entity_id
_entity_poly.type
_entity_poly.pdbx_seq_one_letter_code
_entity_poly.pdbx_strand_id
1 'polypeptide(L)'
;MFKALVSEFVLDWRLSGKAAQTAINYSKFLFSLAEFDCDPDLVAVKEWVSKSESVSVRRKRAQSVRAFGTWAETNNYEVFSWWKHVHLARETEHPQNTAVESDYLEALKKVSTLRDRAVVEVLWSCGLRRSELTKLNAEDVNFAEGFLIVRTSKTGRPRVAPLSPAARHAVRKHLGKRTQGSLFGMTPNAVRLLLQRLGAPSAHAWRRGWAVQALRNGVSETSVRAAAGWTSGAMVARYTRALSGELAVEEFQRSWI
;
A
#
# COMPACT_ATOMS: atom_id res chain seq x y z
N MET A 1 -11.48 -24.24 -23.11
CA MET A 1 -10.03 -24.42 -22.89
C MET A 1 -9.45 -23.31 -22.03
N PHE A 2 -9.60 -22.03 -22.37
CA PHE A 2 -9.02 -20.88 -21.66
C PHE A 2 -9.33 -20.85 -20.16
N LYS A 3 -10.58 -21.05 -19.74
CA LYS A 3 -10.99 -21.04 -18.31
C LYS A 3 -10.28 -22.11 -17.47
N ALA A 4 -10.00 -23.28 -18.03
CA ALA A 4 -9.27 -24.35 -17.34
C ALA A 4 -7.80 -23.95 -17.12
N LEU A 5 -7.16 -23.37 -18.14
CA LEU A 5 -5.79 -22.86 -18.05
C LEU A 5 -5.65 -21.69 -17.07
N VAL A 6 -6.67 -20.83 -16.93
CA VAL A 6 -6.69 -19.79 -15.91
C VAL A 6 -6.67 -20.41 -14.51
N SER A 7 -7.41 -21.49 -14.29
CA SER A 7 -7.41 -22.20 -13.01
C SER A 7 -6.05 -22.79 -12.68
N GLU A 8 -5.40 -23.40 -13.65
CA GLU A 8 -4.04 -23.96 -13.54
C GLU A 8 -3.00 -22.86 -13.24
N PHE A 9 -3.04 -21.76 -14.00
CA PHE A 9 -2.19 -20.57 -13.74
C PHE A 9 -2.32 -20.07 -12.30
N VAL A 10 -3.53 -20.01 -11.77
CA VAL A 10 -3.78 -19.54 -10.40
C VAL A 10 -3.19 -20.52 -9.38
N LEU A 11 -3.28 -21.81 -9.65
CA LEU A 11 -2.69 -22.85 -8.80
C LEU A 11 -1.17 -22.74 -8.78
N ASP A 12 -0.52 -22.67 -9.93
CA ASP A 12 0.92 -22.52 -10.06
C ASP A 12 1.43 -21.24 -9.44
N TRP A 13 0.67 -20.14 -9.59
CA TRP A 13 1.01 -18.87 -8.92
C TRP A 13 1.07 -19.02 -7.41
N ARG A 14 0.13 -19.78 -6.84
CA ARG A 14 0.10 -20.04 -5.38
C ARG A 14 1.27 -20.94 -4.95
N LEU A 15 1.58 -21.97 -5.73
CA LEU A 15 2.68 -22.89 -5.46
C LEU A 15 4.05 -22.19 -5.55
N SER A 16 4.20 -21.20 -6.41
CA SER A 16 5.45 -20.44 -6.57
C SER A 16 5.80 -19.48 -5.42
N GLY A 17 5.03 -19.48 -4.32
CA GLY A 17 5.25 -18.60 -3.18
C GLY A 17 4.98 -17.11 -3.43
N LYS A 18 4.43 -16.74 -4.59
CA LYS A 18 4.07 -15.36 -4.92
C LYS A 18 2.83 -14.91 -4.10
N ALA A 19 2.67 -13.59 -3.96
CA ALA A 19 1.61 -13.03 -3.13
C ALA A 19 0.21 -13.55 -3.53
N ALA A 20 -0.47 -14.21 -2.59
CA ALA A 20 -1.80 -14.79 -2.80
C ALA A 20 -2.85 -13.76 -3.28
N GLN A 21 -2.77 -12.52 -2.78
CA GLN A 21 -3.68 -11.43 -3.21
C GLN A 21 -3.50 -11.09 -4.69
N THR A 22 -2.29 -11.22 -5.25
CA THR A 22 -2.04 -11.01 -6.68
C THR A 22 -2.71 -12.11 -7.51
N ALA A 23 -2.63 -13.37 -7.07
CA ALA A 23 -3.34 -14.49 -7.71
C ALA A 23 -4.86 -14.24 -7.75
N ILE A 24 -5.45 -13.82 -6.61
CA ILE A 24 -6.87 -13.50 -6.51
C ILE A 24 -7.26 -12.35 -7.47
N ASN A 25 -6.42 -11.33 -7.57
CA ASN A 25 -6.71 -10.20 -8.46
C ASN A 25 -6.61 -10.61 -9.94
N TYR A 26 -5.58 -11.37 -10.31
CA TYR A 26 -5.42 -11.86 -11.67
C TYR A 26 -6.53 -12.83 -12.06
N SER A 27 -6.90 -13.77 -11.17
CA SER A 27 -7.98 -14.70 -11.43
C SER A 27 -9.30 -13.99 -11.74
N LYS A 28 -9.68 -12.97 -10.96
CA LYS A 28 -10.89 -12.18 -11.20
C LYS A 28 -10.92 -11.55 -12.60
N PHE A 29 -9.80 -10.96 -13.03
CA PHE A 29 -9.73 -10.35 -14.35
C PHE A 29 -9.74 -11.41 -15.47
N LEU A 30 -8.98 -12.49 -15.31
CA LEU A 30 -8.91 -13.55 -16.33
C LEU A 30 -10.21 -14.34 -16.47
N PHE A 31 -10.91 -14.60 -15.34
CA PHE A 31 -12.25 -15.21 -15.42
C PHE A 31 -13.27 -14.25 -16.05
N SER A 32 -13.18 -12.95 -15.79
CA SER A 32 -14.01 -11.96 -16.50
C SER A 32 -13.70 -11.88 -18.00
N LEU A 33 -12.45 -12.13 -18.42
CA LEU A 33 -12.12 -12.30 -19.83
C LEU A 33 -12.73 -13.58 -20.39
N ALA A 34 -12.64 -14.70 -19.67
CA ALA A 34 -13.22 -15.99 -20.06
C ALA A 34 -14.77 -15.98 -20.15
N GLU A 35 -15.43 -15.04 -19.43
CA GLU A 35 -16.87 -14.78 -19.55
C GLU A 35 -17.18 -13.87 -20.74
N PHE A 36 -16.26 -12.98 -21.11
CA PHE A 36 -16.36 -12.11 -22.27
C PHE A 36 -16.19 -12.88 -23.57
N ASP A 37 -15.18 -13.78 -23.62
CA ASP A 37 -14.90 -14.68 -24.72
C ASP A 37 -14.30 -15.98 -24.19
N CYS A 38 -14.87 -17.12 -24.56
CA CYS A 38 -14.44 -18.44 -24.07
C CYS A 38 -13.11 -18.91 -24.66
N ASP A 39 -12.68 -18.34 -25.80
CA ASP A 39 -11.41 -18.64 -26.48
C ASP A 39 -10.82 -17.32 -27.05
N PRO A 40 -10.38 -16.41 -26.19
CA PRO A 40 -10.07 -15.04 -26.58
C PRO A 40 -8.82 -14.96 -27.45
N ASP A 41 -8.96 -14.33 -28.60
CA ASP A 41 -7.86 -13.89 -29.45
C ASP A 41 -7.36 -12.48 -29.05
N LEU A 42 -6.37 -11.96 -29.81
CA LEU A 42 -5.82 -10.63 -29.55
C LEU A 42 -6.87 -9.51 -29.68
N VAL A 43 -7.83 -9.65 -30.61
CA VAL A 43 -8.86 -8.62 -30.84
C VAL A 43 -9.83 -8.61 -29.67
N ALA A 44 -10.35 -9.76 -29.28
CA ALA A 44 -11.24 -9.92 -28.14
C ALA A 44 -10.60 -9.39 -26.84
N VAL A 45 -9.30 -9.67 -26.62
CA VAL A 45 -8.57 -9.16 -25.46
C VAL A 45 -8.44 -7.63 -25.49
N LYS A 46 -8.10 -7.05 -26.64
CA LYS A 46 -8.01 -5.57 -26.77
C LYS A 46 -9.37 -4.91 -26.52
N GLU A 47 -10.44 -5.47 -27.03
CA GLU A 47 -11.80 -5.00 -26.80
C GLU A 47 -12.16 -5.07 -25.32
N TRP A 48 -11.94 -6.24 -24.69
CA TRP A 48 -12.21 -6.40 -23.26
C TRP A 48 -11.38 -5.48 -22.38
N VAL A 49 -10.10 -5.25 -22.70
CA VAL A 49 -9.26 -4.30 -21.97
C VAL A 49 -9.83 -2.89 -22.13
N SER A 50 -10.23 -2.49 -23.32
CA SER A 50 -10.71 -1.14 -23.65
C SER A 50 -12.09 -0.81 -23.05
N LYS A 51 -12.94 -1.79 -22.81
CA LYS A 51 -14.30 -1.62 -22.23
C LYS A 51 -14.34 -0.91 -20.88
N SER A 52 -13.20 -0.76 -20.18
CA SER A 52 -13.17 0.00 -18.93
C SER A 52 -12.79 1.46 -19.19
N GLU A 53 -13.57 2.39 -18.67
CA GLU A 53 -13.24 3.82 -18.69
C GLU A 53 -12.00 4.14 -17.83
N SER A 54 -11.77 3.40 -16.75
CA SER A 54 -10.66 3.61 -15.84
C SER A 54 -9.32 3.10 -16.43
N VAL A 55 -8.37 4.02 -16.62
CA VAL A 55 -6.99 3.70 -17.04
C VAL A 55 -6.33 2.69 -16.11
N SER A 56 -6.54 2.81 -14.79
CA SER A 56 -6.00 1.88 -13.79
C SER A 56 -6.57 0.47 -13.95
N VAL A 57 -7.86 0.34 -14.27
CA VAL A 57 -8.49 -0.96 -14.52
C VAL A 57 -8.00 -1.54 -15.85
N ARG A 58 -7.93 -0.75 -16.92
CA ARG A 58 -7.35 -1.20 -18.20
C ARG A 58 -5.93 -1.73 -18.02
N ARG A 59 -5.10 -1.00 -17.26
CA ARG A 59 -3.74 -1.43 -16.96
C ARG A 59 -3.71 -2.76 -16.19
N LYS A 60 -4.55 -2.95 -15.18
CA LYS A 60 -4.63 -4.20 -14.40
C LYS A 60 -5.13 -5.37 -15.25
N ARG A 61 -6.11 -5.15 -16.12
CA ARG A 61 -6.55 -6.15 -17.11
C ARG A 61 -5.39 -6.59 -18.00
N ALA A 62 -4.70 -5.64 -18.60
CA ALA A 62 -3.53 -5.91 -19.45
C ALA A 62 -2.40 -6.61 -18.68
N GLN A 63 -2.13 -6.21 -17.43
CA GLN A 63 -1.14 -6.88 -16.57
C GLN A 63 -1.52 -8.34 -16.27
N SER A 64 -2.80 -8.63 -16.01
CA SER A 64 -3.24 -10.01 -15.75
C SER A 64 -3.07 -10.92 -16.99
N VAL A 65 -3.40 -10.39 -18.17
CA VAL A 65 -3.21 -11.10 -19.44
C VAL A 65 -1.73 -11.35 -19.72
N ARG A 66 -0.87 -10.34 -19.52
CA ARG A 66 0.58 -10.52 -19.72
C ARG A 66 1.18 -11.52 -18.73
N ALA A 67 0.75 -11.50 -17.47
CA ALA A 67 1.21 -12.47 -16.48
C ALA A 67 0.79 -13.90 -16.83
N PHE A 68 -0.45 -14.08 -17.29
CA PHE A 68 -0.97 -15.36 -17.79
C PHE A 68 -0.22 -15.81 -19.03
N GLY A 69 -0.02 -14.93 -20.01
CA GLY A 69 0.68 -15.24 -21.25
C GLY A 69 2.14 -15.64 -21.02
N THR A 70 2.85 -14.95 -20.12
CA THR A 70 4.22 -15.35 -19.73
C THR A 70 4.23 -16.74 -19.09
N TRP A 71 3.27 -17.07 -18.25
CA TRP A 71 3.13 -18.39 -17.65
C TRP A 71 2.81 -19.44 -18.70
N ALA A 72 1.87 -19.15 -19.61
CA ALA A 72 1.48 -20.07 -20.69
C ALA A 72 2.67 -20.39 -21.60
N GLU A 73 3.46 -19.41 -21.99
CA GLU A 73 4.67 -19.59 -22.78
C GLU A 73 5.71 -20.45 -22.05
N THR A 74 5.90 -20.23 -20.74
CA THR A 74 6.81 -21.02 -19.90
C THR A 74 6.38 -22.49 -19.80
N ASN A 75 5.08 -22.76 -19.89
CA ASN A 75 4.50 -24.11 -19.83
C ASN A 75 4.19 -24.69 -21.24
N ASN A 76 4.77 -24.10 -22.30
CA ASN A 76 4.65 -24.56 -23.70
C ASN A 76 3.21 -24.53 -24.26
N TYR A 77 2.37 -23.63 -23.77
CA TYR A 77 1.05 -23.33 -24.36
C TYR A 77 1.21 -22.26 -25.46
N GLU A 78 1.56 -22.66 -26.66
CA GLU A 78 1.85 -21.76 -27.79
C GLU A 78 0.64 -20.92 -28.26
N VAL A 79 -0.57 -21.37 -27.96
CA VAL A 79 -1.84 -20.79 -28.45
C VAL A 79 -2.00 -19.32 -28.03
N PHE A 80 -1.24 -18.84 -27.04
CA PHE A 80 -1.40 -17.49 -26.47
C PHE A 80 -0.24 -16.54 -26.75
N SER A 81 0.53 -16.74 -27.82
CA SER A 81 1.68 -15.88 -28.19
C SER A 81 1.32 -14.40 -28.38
N TRP A 82 0.06 -14.10 -28.68
CA TRP A 82 -0.46 -12.75 -28.87
C TRP A 82 -0.40 -11.87 -27.61
N TRP A 83 -0.19 -12.41 -26.42
CA TRP A 83 -0.10 -11.63 -25.17
C TRP A 83 1.00 -10.57 -25.20
N LYS A 84 2.07 -10.77 -25.98
CA LYS A 84 3.18 -9.82 -26.16
C LYS A 84 2.71 -8.51 -26.79
N HIS A 85 1.64 -8.53 -27.56
CA HIS A 85 1.04 -7.38 -28.23
C HIS A 85 -0.01 -6.64 -27.38
N VAL A 86 -0.23 -7.09 -26.13
CA VAL A 86 -1.11 -6.39 -25.17
C VAL A 86 -0.31 -5.30 -24.46
N HIS A 87 -0.54 -4.05 -24.87
CA HIS A 87 0.15 -2.90 -24.28
C HIS A 87 -0.44 -2.50 -22.93
N LEU A 88 0.45 -2.08 -22.01
CA LEU A 88 0.02 -1.52 -20.74
C LEU A 88 -0.38 -0.05 -20.94
N ALA A 89 -1.61 0.31 -20.58
CA ALA A 89 -2.03 1.69 -20.55
C ALA A 89 -1.07 2.54 -19.70
N ARG A 90 -0.64 3.67 -20.22
CA ARG A 90 0.21 4.61 -19.48
C ARG A 90 -0.63 5.26 -18.39
N GLU A 91 -0.22 5.07 -17.14
CA GLU A 91 -0.82 5.77 -16.01
C GLU A 91 -0.36 7.23 -16.04
N THR A 92 -1.30 8.16 -16.14
CA THR A 92 -1.03 9.56 -15.83
C THR A 92 -0.83 9.68 -14.33
N GLU A 93 0.29 10.27 -13.91
CA GLU A 93 0.52 10.55 -12.49
C GLU A 93 -0.46 11.64 -12.05
N HIS A 94 -1.53 11.24 -11.38
CA HIS A 94 -2.41 12.19 -10.70
C HIS A 94 -1.80 12.57 -9.35
N PRO A 95 -1.93 13.84 -8.91
CA PRO A 95 -1.60 14.25 -7.56
C PRO A 95 -2.29 13.31 -6.57
N GLN A 96 -1.50 12.65 -5.76
CA GLN A 96 -2.04 11.68 -4.81
C GLN A 96 -2.38 12.39 -3.51
N ASN A 97 -3.59 12.18 -2.99
CA ASN A 97 -4.02 12.75 -1.72
C ASN A 97 -3.00 12.39 -0.62
N THR A 98 -2.44 13.41 0.02
CA THR A 98 -1.43 13.34 1.07
C THR A 98 -2.01 13.97 2.31
N ALA A 99 -2.03 13.24 3.43
CA ALA A 99 -2.53 13.79 4.68
C ALA A 99 -1.60 14.90 5.19
N VAL A 100 -2.20 15.97 5.68
CA VAL A 100 -1.52 17.11 6.28
C VAL A 100 -1.82 17.20 7.78
N GLU A 101 -1.12 18.06 8.50
CA GLU A 101 -1.27 18.19 9.95
C GLU A 101 -2.69 18.56 10.37
N SER A 102 -3.39 19.38 9.60
CA SER A 102 -4.80 19.69 9.86
C SER A 102 -5.70 18.46 9.83
N ASP A 103 -5.46 17.50 8.91
CA ASP A 103 -6.23 16.25 8.88
C ASP A 103 -6.01 15.43 10.16
N TYR A 104 -4.78 15.42 10.66
CA TYR A 104 -4.43 14.74 11.91
C TYR A 104 -5.13 15.41 13.11
N LEU A 105 -5.06 16.72 13.24
CA LEU A 105 -5.69 17.46 14.33
C LEU A 105 -7.22 17.32 14.30
N GLU A 106 -7.84 17.39 13.14
CA GLU A 106 -9.28 17.17 12.98
C GLU A 106 -9.70 15.73 13.32
N ALA A 107 -8.90 14.73 12.94
CA ALA A 107 -9.16 13.36 13.33
C ALA A 107 -9.08 13.18 14.86
N LEU A 108 -8.10 13.80 15.53
CA LEU A 108 -7.96 13.74 16.99
C LEU A 108 -9.15 14.36 17.74
N LYS A 109 -9.79 15.39 17.19
CA LYS A 109 -11.00 16.00 17.80
C LYS A 109 -12.19 15.05 17.78
N LYS A 110 -12.24 14.13 16.79
CA LYS A 110 -13.39 13.24 16.55
C LYS A 110 -13.22 11.84 17.13
N VAL A 111 -12.04 11.48 17.66
CA VAL A 111 -11.85 10.17 18.29
C VAL A 111 -12.56 10.07 19.62
N SER A 112 -13.28 8.97 19.83
CA SER A 112 -14.08 8.73 21.03
C SER A 112 -13.52 7.65 21.96
N THR A 113 -12.55 6.84 21.47
CA THR A 113 -11.97 5.75 22.26
C THR A 113 -10.44 5.87 22.34
N LEU A 114 -9.86 5.29 23.42
CA LEU A 114 -8.40 5.22 23.56
C LEU A 114 -7.74 4.45 22.42
N ARG A 115 -8.42 3.39 21.93
CA ARG A 115 -7.95 2.63 20.79
C ARG A 115 -7.89 3.47 19.52
N ASP A 116 -8.98 4.16 19.18
CA ASP A 116 -9.07 4.97 17.97
C ASP A 116 -8.05 6.11 17.99
N ARG A 117 -7.85 6.72 19.18
CA ARG A 117 -6.78 7.69 19.38
C ARG A 117 -5.40 7.09 19.10
N ALA A 118 -5.11 5.95 19.69
CA ALA A 118 -3.81 5.29 19.48
C ALA A 118 -3.59 4.89 18.01
N VAL A 119 -4.65 4.49 17.28
CA VAL A 119 -4.58 4.21 15.84
C VAL A 119 -4.20 5.46 15.05
N VAL A 120 -4.85 6.61 15.31
CA VAL A 120 -4.57 7.88 14.63
C VAL A 120 -3.14 8.33 14.91
N GLU A 121 -2.72 8.31 16.17
CA GLU A 121 -1.37 8.68 16.59
C GLU A 121 -0.28 7.82 15.93
N VAL A 122 -0.50 6.50 15.86
CA VAL A 122 0.46 5.57 15.24
C VAL A 122 0.49 5.74 13.72
N LEU A 123 -0.64 5.97 13.05
CA LEU A 123 -0.66 6.25 11.62
C LEU A 123 0.13 7.51 11.27
N TRP A 124 -0.03 8.58 12.06
CA TRP A 124 0.66 9.84 11.86
C TRP A 124 2.16 9.74 12.17
N SER A 125 2.53 9.04 13.23
CA SER A 125 3.89 8.94 13.75
C SER A 125 4.79 7.94 13.01
N CYS A 126 4.22 6.81 12.56
CA CYS A 126 5.02 5.65 12.15
C CYS A 126 4.99 5.37 10.65
N GLY A 127 4.14 6.04 9.90
CA GLY A 127 4.00 5.84 8.45
C GLY A 127 3.69 4.40 8.03
N LEU A 128 2.91 3.66 8.81
CA LEU A 128 2.59 2.26 8.58
C LEU A 128 1.62 2.06 7.41
N ARG A 129 1.76 0.90 6.74
CA ARG A 129 0.68 0.43 5.87
C ARG A 129 -0.50 -0.03 6.74
N ARG A 130 -1.72 0.10 6.23
CA ARG A 130 -2.93 -0.38 6.92
C ARG A 130 -2.82 -1.84 7.38
N SER A 131 -2.27 -2.71 6.53
CA SER A 131 -2.07 -4.12 6.84
C SER A 131 -0.94 -4.37 7.86
N GLU A 132 0.03 -3.48 7.97
CA GLU A 132 1.07 -3.54 8.99
C GLU A 132 0.50 -3.13 10.36
N LEU A 133 -0.24 -2.02 10.41
CA LEU A 133 -0.91 -1.55 11.62
C LEU A 133 -1.77 -2.66 12.28
N THR A 134 -2.54 -3.39 11.47
CA THR A 134 -3.48 -4.41 11.98
C THR A 134 -2.81 -5.70 12.42
N LYS A 135 -1.53 -5.88 12.11
CA LYS A 135 -0.72 -7.04 12.49
C LYS A 135 0.23 -6.75 13.66
N LEU A 136 0.23 -5.53 14.17
CA LEU A 136 1.03 -5.19 15.34
C LEU A 136 0.51 -5.88 16.59
N ASN A 137 1.42 -6.35 17.41
CA ASN A 137 1.16 -6.86 18.73
C ASN A 137 1.68 -5.90 19.82
N ALA A 138 1.23 -6.06 21.03
CA ALA A 138 1.66 -5.23 22.16
C ALA A 138 3.18 -5.35 22.41
N GLU A 139 3.71 -6.57 22.27
CA GLU A 139 5.14 -6.89 22.38
C GLU A 139 6.03 -6.31 21.28
N ASP A 140 5.44 -5.78 20.19
CA ASP A 140 6.20 -5.10 19.14
C ASP A 140 6.55 -3.64 19.52
N VAL A 141 6.02 -3.13 20.64
CA VAL A 141 6.21 -1.74 21.07
C VAL A 141 7.37 -1.64 22.03
N ASN A 142 8.43 -0.95 21.63
CA ASN A 142 9.49 -0.55 22.56
C ASN A 142 9.18 0.83 23.14
N PHE A 143 8.63 0.84 24.35
CA PHE A 143 8.26 2.07 25.03
C PHE A 143 9.46 2.86 25.59
N ALA A 144 10.58 2.21 25.85
CA ALA A 144 11.78 2.87 26.36
C ALA A 144 12.44 3.71 25.27
N GLU A 145 12.70 3.10 24.13
CA GLU A 145 13.42 3.73 23.03
C GLU A 145 12.48 4.42 22.01
N GLY A 146 11.16 4.21 22.08
CA GLY A 146 10.19 4.89 21.24
C GLY A 146 10.16 4.42 19.79
N PHE A 147 10.03 3.13 19.57
CA PHE A 147 9.85 2.54 18.25
C PHE A 147 8.89 1.35 18.24
N LEU A 148 8.44 0.99 17.04
CA LEU A 148 7.68 -0.23 16.75
C LEU A 148 8.50 -1.18 15.89
N ILE A 149 8.41 -2.49 16.18
CA ILE A 149 8.93 -3.55 15.32
C ILE A 149 7.83 -3.98 14.35
N VAL A 150 8.02 -3.71 13.06
CA VAL A 150 7.11 -4.16 12.01
C VAL A 150 7.62 -5.48 11.45
N ARG A 151 7.13 -6.61 11.98
CA ARG A 151 7.60 -7.98 11.64
C ARG A 151 7.19 -8.40 10.23
N THR A 152 6.00 -8.00 9.79
CA THR A 152 5.44 -8.40 8.49
C THR A 152 5.41 -7.21 7.53
N SER A 153 6.38 -7.13 6.64
CA SER A 153 6.36 -6.19 5.52
C SER A 153 5.98 -6.90 4.22
N LYS A 154 5.57 -6.13 3.20
CA LYS A 154 5.34 -6.66 1.84
C LYS A 154 6.61 -7.30 1.24
N THR A 155 7.78 -6.90 1.72
CA THR A 155 9.10 -7.40 1.28
C THR A 155 9.63 -8.54 2.13
N GLY A 156 8.87 -9.00 3.14
CA GLY A 156 9.28 -10.07 4.05
C GLY A 156 10.34 -9.69 5.09
N ARG A 157 10.92 -8.49 5.02
CA ARG A 157 11.98 -8.07 5.96
C ARG A 157 11.37 -7.26 7.11
N PRO A 158 11.68 -7.61 8.38
CA PRO A 158 11.32 -6.79 9.52
C PRO A 158 11.97 -5.39 9.43
N ARG A 159 11.32 -4.41 10.04
CA ARG A 159 11.86 -3.06 10.14
C ARG A 159 11.41 -2.38 11.43
N VAL A 160 12.11 -1.34 11.81
CA VAL A 160 11.77 -0.46 12.92
C VAL A 160 11.07 0.79 12.37
N ALA A 161 9.99 1.21 13.00
CA ALA A 161 9.30 2.46 12.70
C ALA A 161 9.32 3.37 13.94
N PRO A 162 9.62 4.67 13.80
CA PRO A 162 9.67 5.59 14.93
C PRO A 162 8.29 5.75 15.56
N LEU A 163 8.25 5.94 16.89
CA LEU A 163 7.02 6.15 17.66
C LEU A 163 7.15 7.46 18.43
N SER A 164 6.42 8.48 18.03
CA SER A 164 6.46 9.80 18.70
C SER A 164 6.05 9.73 20.17
N PRO A 165 6.43 10.70 21.01
CA PRO A 165 5.99 10.78 22.41
C PRO A 165 4.46 10.71 22.54
N ALA A 166 3.72 11.40 21.67
CA ALA A 166 2.25 11.41 21.65
C ALA A 166 1.67 10.02 21.33
N ALA A 167 2.19 9.36 20.29
CA ALA A 167 1.79 8.02 19.92
C ALA A 167 2.14 7.01 21.03
N ARG A 168 3.32 7.11 21.63
CA ARG A 168 3.77 6.28 22.76
C ARG A 168 2.82 6.39 23.95
N HIS A 169 2.42 7.62 24.29
CA HIS A 169 1.46 7.88 25.36
C HIS A 169 0.07 7.31 25.04
N ALA A 170 -0.43 7.51 23.83
CA ALA A 170 -1.73 7.02 23.42
C ALA A 170 -1.79 5.49 23.39
N VAL A 171 -0.74 4.83 22.87
CA VAL A 171 -0.62 3.37 22.86
C VAL A 171 -0.56 2.83 24.29
N ARG A 172 0.23 3.43 25.18
CA ARG A 172 0.30 3.02 26.58
C ARG A 172 -1.06 3.11 27.28
N LYS A 173 -1.78 4.21 27.09
CA LYS A 173 -3.14 4.37 27.62
C LYS A 173 -4.11 3.31 27.07
N HIS A 174 -4.04 3.02 25.76
CA HIS A 174 -4.88 2.02 25.14
C HIS A 174 -4.59 0.62 25.68
N LEU A 175 -3.32 0.27 25.83
CA LEU A 175 -2.92 -1.06 26.35
C LEU A 175 -3.28 -1.25 27.82
N GLY A 176 -3.21 -0.19 28.64
CA GLY A 176 -3.33 -0.32 30.08
C GLY A 176 -2.28 -1.26 30.67
N LYS A 177 -2.71 -2.38 31.26
CA LYS A 177 -1.84 -3.43 31.81
C LYS A 177 -1.51 -4.56 30.81
N ARG A 178 -2.08 -4.51 29.60
CA ARG A 178 -1.90 -5.55 28.58
C ARG A 178 -0.52 -5.45 27.93
N THR A 179 0.24 -6.53 27.94
CA THR A 179 1.62 -6.61 27.43
C THR A 179 1.77 -7.54 26.22
N GLN A 180 0.73 -8.30 25.87
CA GLN A 180 0.78 -9.32 24.80
C GLN A 180 -0.47 -9.27 23.91
N GLY A 181 -0.36 -9.90 22.76
CA GLY A 181 -1.42 -10.07 21.78
C GLY A 181 -1.63 -8.85 20.89
N SER A 182 -2.65 -8.92 20.01
CA SER A 182 -2.89 -7.89 19.00
C SER A 182 -2.97 -6.49 19.62
N LEU A 183 -2.21 -5.54 19.08
CA LEU A 183 -2.16 -4.17 19.60
C LEU A 183 -3.53 -3.50 19.54
N PHE A 184 -4.21 -3.59 18.41
CA PHE A 184 -5.49 -2.89 18.17
C PHE A 184 -6.70 -3.82 18.02
N GLY A 185 -6.51 -5.11 17.73
CA GLY A 185 -7.62 -6.05 17.48
C GLY A 185 -8.52 -5.64 16.31
N MET A 186 -7.95 -5.05 15.26
CA MET A 186 -8.70 -4.52 14.13
C MET A 186 -8.34 -5.23 12.82
N THR A 187 -9.34 -5.38 11.95
CA THR A 187 -9.10 -5.79 10.55
C THR A 187 -8.70 -4.58 9.69
N PRO A 188 -8.06 -4.79 8.53
CA PRO A 188 -7.78 -3.69 7.61
C PRO A 188 -9.04 -2.92 7.18
N ASN A 189 -10.18 -3.59 7.06
CA ASN A 189 -11.44 -2.92 6.73
C ASN A 189 -11.95 -2.06 7.91
N ALA A 190 -11.81 -2.52 9.15
CA ALA A 190 -12.18 -1.74 10.32
C ALA A 190 -11.37 -0.43 10.43
N VAL A 191 -10.07 -0.47 10.11
CA VAL A 191 -9.24 0.76 10.04
C VAL A 191 -9.74 1.70 8.95
N ARG A 192 -10.12 1.18 7.76
CA ARG A 192 -10.70 2.01 6.69
C ARG A 192 -11.98 2.69 7.13
N LEU A 193 -12.89 1.96 7.77
CA LEU A 193 -14.16 2.49 8.27
C LEU A 193 -13.95 3.51 9.39
N LEU A 194 -12.97 3.30 10.28
CA LEU A 194 -12.60 4.26 11.30
C LEU A 194 -12.17 5.58 10.65
N LEU A 195 -11.21 5.56 9.73
CA LEU A 195 -10.75 6.78 9.05
C LEU A 195 -11.88 7.49 8.30
N GLN A 196 -12.76 6.73 7.65
CA GLN A 196 -13.94 7.27 6.97
C GLN A 196 -14.89 7.96 7.97
N ARG A 197 -15.18 7.36 9.11
CA ARG A 197 -16.01 7.93 10.18
C ARG A 197 -15.42 9.22 10.74
N LEU A 198 -14.09 9.31 10.86
CA LEU A 198 -13.39 10.49 11.28
C LEU A 198 -13.34 11.60 10.22
N GLY A 199 -13.76 11.32 8.98
CA GLY A 199 -13.58 12.21 7.83
C GLY A 199 -12.11 12.38 7.44
N ALA A 200 -11.26 11.44 7.87
CA ALA A 200 -9.82 11.49 7.66
C ALA A 200 -9.41 10.83 6.33
N PRO A 201 -8.30 11.26 5.72
CA PRO A 201 -7.73 10.63 4.54
C PRO A 201 -7.41 9.14 4.74
N SER A 202 -7.22 8.41 3.63
CA SER A 202 -6.88 6.99 3.68
C SER A 202 -5.54 6.73 4.42
N ALA A 203 -5.37 5.54 5.02
CA ALA A 203 -4.11 5.16 5.67
C ALA A 203 -2.88 5.30 4.74
N HIS A 204 -3.08 5.22 3.42
CA HIS A 204 -1.99 5.43 2.45
C HIS A 204 -1.67 6.92 2.28
N ALA A 205 -2.66 7.80 2.37
CA ALA A 205 -2.44 9.24 2.42
C ALA A 205 -1.71 9.66 3.72
N TRP A 206 -2.03 9.05 4.85
CA TRP A 206 -1.31 9.24 6.12
C TRP A 206 0.17 8.85 6.02
N ARG A 207 0.45 7.70 5.39
CA ARG A 207 1.84 7.28 5.19
C ARG A 207 2.62 8.22 4.27
N ARG A 208 1.97 8.83 3.27
CA ARG A 208 2.58 9.88 2.45
C ARG A 208 2.84 11.13 3.27
N GLY A 209 1.84 11.59 4.03
CA GLY A 209 1.97 12.74 4.92
C GLY A 209 3.11 12.59 5.92
N TRP A 210 3.21 11.43 6.54
CA TRP A 210 4.32 11.10 7.42
C TRP A 210 5.69 11.25 6.74
N ALA A 211 5.85 10.74 5.52
CA ALA A 211 7.12 10.83 4.82
C ALA A 211 7.47 12.29 4.44
N VAL A 212 6.48 13.05 3.97
CA VAL A 212 6.64 14.48 3.64
C VAL A 212 6.99 15.26 4.91
N GLN A 213 6.28 15.04 6.01
CA GLN A 213 6.53 15.73 7.27
C GLN A 213 7.90 15.39 7.85
N ALA A 214 8.34 14.13 7.75
CA ALA A 214 9.68 13.73 8.18
C ALA A 214 10.77 14.49 7.41
N LEU A 215 10.64 14.59 6.07
CA LEU A 215 11.59 15.34 5.24
C LEU A 215 11.56 16.84 5.54
N ARG A 216 10.38 17.45 5.73
CA ARG A 216 10.23 18.84 6.16
C ARG A 216 10.92 19.12 7.50
N ASN A 217 10.91 18.15 8.39
CA ASN A 217 11.59 18.22 9.68
C ASN A 217 13.11 17.87 9.60
N GLY A 218 13.68 17.76 8.39
CA GLY A 218 15.10 17.53 8.19
C GLY A 218 15.55 16.08 8.36
N VAL A 219 14.61 15.11 8.43
CA VAL A 219 14.97 13.68 8.45
C VAL A 219 15.48 13.28 7.05
N SER A 220 16.65 12.67 6.98
CA SER A 220 17.25 12.29 5.70
C SER A 220 16.36 11.30 4.92
N GLU A 221 16.40 11.39 3.59
CA GLU A 221 15.69 10.45 2.72
C GLU A 221 16.04 8.98 3.04
N THR A 222 17.32 8.72 3.32
CA THR A 222 17.78 7.37 3.70
C THR A 222 17.10 6.86 4.95
N SER A 223 16.94 7.69 5.98
CA SER A 223 16.24 7.34 7.21
C SER A 223 14.75 7.13 6.99
N VAL A 224 14.11 8.00 6.20
CA VAL A 224 12.70 7.84 5.82
C VAL A 224 12.50 6.52 5.05
N ARG A 225 13.38 6.19 4.10
CA ARG A 225 13.34 4.92 3.36
C ARG A 225 13.47 3.72 4.28
N ALA A 226 14.44 3.73 5.18
CA ALA A 226 14.66 2.63 6.14
C ALA A 226 13.43 2.43 7.03
N ALA A 227 12.93 3.50 7.66
CA ALA A 227 11.75 3.46 8.50
C ALA A 227 10.47 3.07 7.75
N ALA A 228 10.33 3.46 6.49
CA ALA A 228 9.22 3.07 5.63
C ALA A 228 9.34 1.62 5.11
N GLY A 229 10.52 1.04 5.08
CA GLY A 229 10.79 -0.26 4.43
C GLY A 229 10.64 -0.16 2.90
N TRP A 230 11.15 0.91 2.30
CA TRP A 230 11.20 1.10 0.85
C TRP A 230 12.55 0.65 0.30
N THR A 231 12.52 -0.18 -0.74
CA THR A 231 13.72 -0.74 -1.36
C THR A 231 14.41 0.21 -2.34
N SER A 232 13.70 1.24 -2.83
CA SER A 232 14.26 2.21 -3.78
C SER A 232 13.88 3.65 -3.45
N GLY A 233 14.73 4.61 -3.80
CA GLY A 233 14.46 6.05 -3.71
C GLY A 233 13.29 6.52 -4.59
N ALA A 234 12.97 5.79 -5.67
CA ALA A 234 11.82 6.08 -6.51
C ALA A 234 10.50 6.12 -5.73
N MET A 235 10.41 5.42 -4.60
CA MET A 235 9.21 5.48 -3.73
C MET A 235 9.13 6.80 -2.97
N VAL A 236 10.25 7.33 -2.48
CA VAL A 236 10.29 8.66 -1.84
C VAL A 236 10.01 9.72 -2.91
N ALA A 237 10.73 9.68 -4.03
CA ALA A 237 10.54 10.60 -5.14
C ALA A 237 9.08 10.65 -5.63
N ARG A 238 8.36 9.52 -5.63
CA ARG A 238 6.94 9.50 -5.99
C ARG A 238 6.07 10.29 -5.00
N TYR A 239 6.41 10.30 -3.71
CA TYR A 239 5.64 11.00 -2.70
C TYR A 239 6.03 12.45 -2.52
N THR A 240 7.28 12.79 -2.84
CA THR A 240 7.82 14.16 -2.70
C THR A 240 7.76 14.95 -4.00
N ARG A 241 7.62 14.30 -5.17
CA ARG A 241 7.67 14.96 -6.48
C ARG A 241 6.69 16.13 -6.63
N ALA A 242 5.46 15.98 -6.13
CA ALA A 242 4.47 17.05 -6.18
C ALA A 242 4.81 18.24 -5.25
N LEU A 243 5.69 18.01 -4.28
CA LEU A 243 6.10 19.00 -3.26
C LEU A 243 7.59 19.33 -3.35
N SER A 244 8.31 18.77 -4.32
CA SER A 244 9.78 18.92 -4.40
C SER A 244 10.22 20.38 -4.53
N GLY A 245 9.46 21.20 -5.25
CA GLY A 245 9.72 22.64 -5.34
C GLY A 245 9.54 23.36 -4.01
N GLU A 246 8.45 23.09 -3.30
CA GLU A 246 8.16 23.67 -1.98
C GLU A 246 9.21 23.23 -0.95
N LEU A 247 9.53 21.94 -0.90
CA LEU A 247 10.54 21.39 -0.01
C LEU A 247 11.92 21.99 -0.27
N ALA A 248 12.29 22.17 -1.53
CA ALA A 248 13.56 22.81 -1.89
C ALA A 248 13.59 24.28 -1.41
N VAL A 249 12.54 25.04 -1.66
CA VAL A 249 12.45 26.43 -1.17
C VAL A 249 12.54 26.49 0.36
N GLU A 250 11.82 25.65 1.08
CA GLU A 250 11.86 25.57 2.54
C GLU A 250 13.27 25.20 3.06
N GLU A 251 13.98 24.31 2.36
CA GLU A 251 15.32 23.87 2.72
C GLU A 251 16.35 24.99 2.50
N PHE A 252 16.28 25.68 1.36
CA PHE A 252 17.11 26.84 1.10
C PHE A 252 16.85 27.97 2.11
N GLN A 253 15.60 28.29 2.40
CA GLN A 253 15.27 29.33 3.39
C GLN A 253 15.85 29.02 4.79
N ARG A 254 15.84 27.74 5.20
CA ARG A 254 16.48 27.31 6.45
C ARG A 254 18.01 27.44 6.43
N SER A 255 18.64 27.29 5.26
CA SER A 255 20.09 27.41 5.14
C SER A 255 20.59 28.86 5.16
N TRP A 256 19.71 29.85 5.01
CA TRP A 256 20.05 31.27 5.01
C TRP A 256 19.93 31.92 6.40
N ILE A 257 19.43 31.18 7.41
CA ILE A 257 19.34 31.62 8.80
C ILE A 257 20.57 31.11 9.55
#